data_fe5f2c6868016d4df4e71fdcd1833035
#
_entry.id   fe5f2c6868016d4df4e71fdcd1833035
#
_cell.length_a   1.000
_cell.length_b   1.000
_cell.length_c   1.000
_cell.angle_alpha   90.00
_cell.angle_beta   90.00
_cell.angle_gamma   90.00
#
_symmetry.space_group_name_H-M   'P 1'
#
loop_
_entity.id
_entity.type
_entity.pdbx_description
1 polymer ?
#
loop_
_entity_poly.entity_id
_entity_poly.type
_entity_poly.pdbx_seq_one_letter_code
_entity_poly.pdbx_strand_id
1 'polypeptide(L)'
;MALPKPIKPRDPANIMETVLIKGDLSQLTVDERNAYYFKVCETVGLNPLTRPLEYITLQGKTVLYAKRDATDQLRAIHKVSIEDMQESEVSGVYIVTVKARNGEGRTDMGKGAVNIKSLQGEALANALMKAETKAKRRVTLSLCGLGLLDETEALDVQAQEKDMRERGRTLPKKDAREIYTKLQNEMREQTTMDELKAWGELAKPRIEIMPEDWQDILRNQYEEMKLEFRQKMLEQYDHNTGEIKE
;
A
#
# COMPACT_ATOMS: atom_id res chain seq x y z
N MET A 1 -30.94 -25.81 18.17
CA MET A 1 -30.27 -24.73 17.45
C MET A 1 -31.11 -23.47 17.61
N ALA A 2 -30.65 -22.48 18.37
CA ALA A 2 -31.40 -21.24 18.59
C ALA A 2 -31.27 -20.38 17.34
N LEU A 3 -32.40 -19.89 16.80
CA LEU A 3 -32.42 -18.95 15.67
C LEU A 3 -31.68 -17.66 16.07
N PRO A 4 -30.88 -17.07 15.17
CA PRO A 4 -30.23 -15.78 15.43
C PRO A 4 -31.29 -14.74 15.75
N LYS A 5 -31.09 -13.96 16.82
CA LYS A 5 -31.99 -12.85 17.18
C LYS A 5 -32.06 -11.86 16.01
N PRO A 6 -33.24 -11.38 15.64
CA PRO A 6 -33.39 -10.37 14.60
C PRO A 6 -32.60 -9.12 15.00
N ILE A 7 -31.69 -8.68 14.10
CA ILE A 7 -30.95 -7.44 14.26
C ILE A 7 -31.97 -6.30 14.20
N LYS A 8 -32.12 -5.55 15.31
CA LYS A 8 -32.99 -4.35 15.33
C LYS A 8 -32.45 -3.37 14.27
N PRO A 9 -33.32 -2.80 13.41
CA PRO A 9 -32.91 -1.75 12.50
C PRO A 9 -32.29 -0.61 13.32
N ARG A 10 -31.11 -0.14 12.91
CA ARG A 10 -30.47 1.00 13.56
C ARG A 10 -31.28 2.26 13.28
N ASP A 11 -31.29 3.18 14.24
CA ASP A 11 -31.91 4.48 14.09
C ASP A 11 -31.23 5.23 12.90
N PRO A 12 -31.99 5.68 11.88
CA PRO A 12 -31.48 6.45 10.75
C PRO A 12 -30.65 7.68 11.18
N ALA A 13 -30.97 8.31 12.31
CA ALA A 13 -30.19 9.43 12.87
C ALA A 13 -28.76 9.01 13.25
N ASN A 14 -28.60 7.82 13.80
CA ASN A 14 -27.27 7.29 14.20
C ASN A 14 -26.42 6.93 12.97
N ILE A 15 -27.03 6.48 11.87
CA ILE A 15 -26.35 6.22 10.60
C ILE A 15 -25.86 7.54 10.01
N MET A 16 -26.72 8.55 9.95
CA MET A 16 -26.38 9.88 9.44
C MET A 16 -25.26 10.54 10.25
N GLU A 17 -25.28 10.43 11.58
CA GLU A 17 -24.20 10.92 12.44
C GLU A 17 -22.86 10.23 12.10
N THR A 18 -22.86 8.91 11.99
CA THR A 18 -21.64 8.14 11.70
C THR A 18 -21.08 8.49 10.32
N VAL A 19 -21.91 8.63 9.31
CA VAL A 19 -21.52 8.91 7.93
C VAL A 19 -21.11 10.36 7.73
N LEU A 20 -21.92 11.31 8.19
CA LEU A 20 -21.74 12.74 7.89
C LEU A 20 -20.82 13.45 8.87
N ILE A 21 -20.82 13.05 10.14
CA ILE A 21 -20.03 13.72 11.18
C ILE A 21 -18.69 13.02 11.39
N LYS A 22 -18.67 11.71 11.50
CA LYS A 22 -17.44 10.94 11.75
C LYS A 22 -16.66 10.58 10.48
N GLY A 23 -17.33 10.59 9.33
CA GLY A 23 -16.76 10.21 8.03
C GLY A 23 -16.30 8.75 8.00
N ASP A 24 -16.89 7.87 8.84
CA ASP A 24 -16.50 6.46 8.96
C ASP A 24 -17.67 5.55 8.55
N LEU A 25 -17.46 4.79 7.48
CA LEU A 25 -18.44 3.85 6.93
C LEU A 25 -18.26 2.42 7.46
N SER A 26 -17.30 2.18 8.38
CA SER A 26 -17.01 0.85 8.92
C SER A 26 -18.18 0.26 9.71
N GLN A 27 -19.00 1.13 10.33
CA GLN A 27 -20.14 0.76 11.15
C GLN A 27 -21.40 0.43 10.36
N LEU A 28 -21.42 0.72 9.07
CA LEU A 28 -22.57 0.41 8.20
C LEU A 28 -22.64 -1.10 7.93
N THR A 29 -23.85 -1.65 7.94
CA THR A 29 -24.12 -3.01 7.46
C THR A 29 -23.88 -3.09 5.94
N VAL A 30 -23.87 -4.31 5.39
CA VAL A 30 -23.71 -4.51 3.93
C VAL A 30 -24.82 -3.80 3.15
N ASP A 31 -26.06 -3.89 3.61
CA ASP A 31 -27.22 -3.27 2.92
C ASP A 31 -27.14 -1.75 3.00
N GLU A 32 -26.77 -1.19 4.16
CA GLU A 32 -26.57 0.24 4.34
C GLU A 32 -25.41 0.78 3.48
N ARG A 33 -24.29 0.03 3.36
CA ARG A 33 -23.19 0.40 2.45
C ARG A 33 -23.61 0.38 1.00
N ASN A 34 -24.37 -0.63 0.58
CA ASN A 34 -24.91 -0.69 -0.77
C ASN A 34 -25.84 0.49 -1.05
N ALA A 35 -26.77 0.78 -0.14
CA ALA A 35 -27.68 1.93 -0.27
C ALA A 35 -26.92 3.25 -0.34
N TYR A 36 -25.92 3.46 0.52
CA TYR A 36 -25.03 4.62 0.50
C TYR A 36 -24.27 4.75 -0.82
N TYR A 37 -23.68 3.65 -1.31
CA TYR A 37 -22.96 3.61 -2.57
C TYR A 37 -23.84 4.03 -3.75
N PHE A 38 -25.03 3.45 -3.88
CA PHE A 38 -25.97 3.81 -4.93
C PHE A 38 -26.41 5.27 -4.83
N LYS A 39 -26.65 5.76 -3.60
CA LYS A 39 -27.05 7.14 -3.37
C LYS A 39 -25.98 8.14 -3.75
N VAL A 40 -24.71 7.85 -3.44
CA VAL A 40 -23.57 8.67 -3.88
C VAL A 40 -23.48 8.68 -5.40
N CYS A 41 -23.52 7.51 -6.05
CA CYS A 41 -23.50 7.44 -7.52
C CYS A 41 -24.64 8.24 -8.16
N GLU A 42 -25.85 8.09 -7.66
CA GLU A 42 -27.03 8.84 -8.14
C GLU A 42 -26.82 10.35 -7.99
N THR A 43 -26.33 10.80 -6.82
CA THR A 43 -26.15 12.21 -6.51
C THR A 43 -25.15 12.90 -7.44
N VAL A 44 -24.06 12.18 -7.82
CA VAL A 44 -23.01 12.72 -8.69
C VAL A 44 -23.16 12.30 -10.16
N GLY A 45 -24.23 11.58 -10.51
CA GLY A 45 -24.54 11.14 -11.88
C GLY A 45 -23.69 9.99 -12.42
N LEU A 46 -23.03 9.24 -11.54
CA LEU A 46 -22.18 8.11 -11.93
C LEU A 46 -23.01 6.83 -12.19
N ASN A 47 -22.58 6.03 -13.17
CA ASN A 47 -23.15 4.71 -13.41
C ASN A 47 -22.61 3.69 -12.37
N PRO A 48 -23.42 3.21 -11.41
CA PRO A 48 -22.93 2.29 -10.38
C PRO A 48 -22.50 0.92 -10.91
N LEU A 49 -23.00 0.51 -12.09
CA LEU A 49 -22.68 -0.79 -12.69
C LEU A 49 -21.23 -0.89 -13.16
N THR A 50 -20.57 0.23 -13.44
CA THR A 50 -19.15 0.27 -13.78
C THR A 50 -18.24 0.23 -12.55
N ARG A 51 -18.82 0.24 -11.34
CA ARG A 51 -18.11 0.26 -10.06
C ARG A 51 -17.12 1.43 -9.96
N PRO A 52 -17.60 2.68 -10.15
CA PRO A 52 -16.75 3.86 -10.22
C PRO A 52 -16.13 4.24 -8.88
N LEU A 53 -16.72 3.81 -7.78
CA LEU A 53 -16.25 4.06 -6.41
C LEU A 53 -15.88 2.75 -5.73
N GLU A 54 -15.05 2.80 -4.70
CA GLU A 54 -14.68 1.62 -3.90
C GLU A 54 -14.44 2.01 -2.44
N TYR A 55 -14.72 1.06 -1.53
CA TYR A 55 -14.47 1.22 -0.11
C TYR A 55 -13.03 0.85 0.22
N ILE A 56 -12.38 1.67 1.04
CA ILE A 56 -11.02 1.45 1.53
C ILE A 56 -10.96 1.77 3.02
N THR A 57 -10.13 1.03 3.76
CA THR A 57 -9.87 1.35 5.16
C THR A 57 -8.58 2.14 5.27
N LEU A 58 -8.69 3.38 5.77
CA LEU A 58 -7.58 4.31 6.01
C LEU A 58 -7.66 4.79 7.45
N GLN A 59 -6.55 4.73 8.19
CA GLN A 59 -6.46 5.15 9.60
C GLN A 59 -7.57 4.56 10.49
N GLY A 60 -7.90 3.29 10.24
CA GLY A 60 -8.96 2.59 10.98
C GLY A 60 -10.39 2.96 10.59
N LYS A 61 -10.59 3.88 9.65
CA LYS A 61 -11.92 4.28 9.14
C LYS A 61 -12.14 3.72 7.75
N THR A 62 -13.35 3.27 7.46
CA THR A 62 -13.75 2.91 6.10
C THR A 62 -14.27 4.17 5.40
N VAL A 63 -13.68 4.49 4.25
CA VAL A 63 -14.06 5.64 3.41
C VAL A 63 -14.35 5.19 1.98
N LEU A 64 -15.04 6.02 1.22
CA LEU A 64 -15.28 5.78 -0.20
C LEU A 64 -14.29 6.61 -1.03
N TYR A 65 -13.65 6.00 -2.02
CA TYR A 65 -12.74 6.70 -2.92
C TYR A 65 -13.14 6.56 -4.39
N ALA A 66 -12.71 7.51 -5.21
CA ALA A 66 -13.01 7.53 -6.64
C ALA A 66 -11.96 6.74 -7.42
N LYS A 67 -12.40 5.74 -8.19
CA LYS A 67 -11.58 5.01 -9.14
C LYS A 67 -11.41 5.81 -10.43
N ARG A 68 -10.57 5.29 -11.34
CA ARG A 68 -10.37 5.87 -12.67
C ARG A 68 -11.70 6.12 -13.39
N ASP A 69 -12.58 5.11 -13.40
CA ASP A 69 -13.87 5.19 -14.09
C ASP A 69 -14.76 6.33 -13.56
N ALA A 70 -14.70 6.64 -12.26
CA ALA A 70 -15.43 7.78 -11.70
C ALA A 70 -14.95 9.09 -12.31
N THR A 71 -13.63 9.31 -12.34
CA THR A 71 -13.07 10.57 -12.88
C THR A 71 -13.29 10.69 -14.39
N ASP A 72 -13.24 9.60 -15.13
CA ASP A 72 -13.50 9.60 -16.57
C ASP A 72 -14.98 9.90 -16.86
N GLN A 73 -15.93 9.34 -16.11
CA GLN A 73 -17.35 9.67 -16.20
C GLN A 73 -17.65 11.12 -15.81
N LEU A 74 -17.07 11.62 -14.71
CA LEU A 74 -17.24 13.00 -14.26
C LEU A 74 -16.72 14.00 -15.32
N ARG A 75 -15.61 13.69 -15.98
CA ARG A 75 -15.10 14.51 -17.09
C ARG A 75 -16.10 14.58 -18.25
N ALA A 76 -16.72 13.46 -18.60
CA ALA A 76 -17.73 13.43 -19.66
C ALA A 76 -19.01 14.19 -19.23
N ILE A 77 -19.49 13.99 -18.02
CA ILE A 77 -20.71 14.62 -17.48
C ILE A 77 -20.55 16.16 -17.41
N HIS A 78 -19.45 16.62 -16.78
CA HIS A 78 -19.19 18.05 -16.55
C HIS A 78 -18.40 18.72 -17.69
N LYS A 79 -18.16 17.99 -18.80
CA LYS A 79 -17.42 18.47 -19.98
C LYS A 79 -16.06 19.07 -19.59
N VAL A 80 -15.33 18.38 -18.71
CA VAL A 80 -14.02 18.82 -18.24
C VAL A 80 -12.98 18.54 -19.31
N SER A 81 -12.32 19.57 -19.81
CA SER A 81 -11.24 19.52 -20.79
C SER A 81 -9.92 19.95 -20.15
N ILE A 82 -8.85 19.22 -20.43
CA ILE A 82 -7.49 19.60 -20.07
C ILE A 82 -7.05 20.69 -21.07
N GLU A 83 -6.68 21.86 -20.56
CA GLU A 83 -6.25 23.01 -21.38
C GLU A 83 -4.72 23.11 -21.49
N ASP A 84 -4.02 22.78 -20.39
CA ASP A 84 -2.56 22.89 -20.33
C ASP A 84 -2.00 21.84 -19.36
N MET A 85 -0.77 21.41 -19.62
CA MET A 85 -0.04 20.49 -18.76
C MET A 85 1.44 20.90 -18.73
N GLN A 86 1.96 21.14 -17.54
CA GLN A 86 3.33 21.54 -17.28
C GLN A 86 4.02 20.52 -16.37
N GLU A 87 5.28 20.24 -16.67
CA GLU A 87 6.11 19.30 -15.95
C GLU A 87 7.30 20.03 -15.33
N SER A 88 7.69 19.59 -14.14
CA SER A 88 8.87 20.11 -13.45
C SER A 88 9.46 19.06 -12.53
N GLU A 89 10.74 19.20 -12.22
CA GLU A 89 11.42 18.35 -11.25
C GLU A 89 12.09 19.23 -10.18
N VAL A 90 11.88 18.87 -8.92
CA VAL A 90 12.48 19.56 -7.78
C VAL A 90 13.04 18.50 -6.81
N SER A 91 14.33 18.47 -6.62
CA SER A 91 15.02 17.61 -5.64
C SER A 91 14.69 16.10 -5.79
N GLY A 92 14.51 15.63 -7.03
CA GLY A 92 14.15 14.24 -7.33
C GLY A 92 12.66 13.94 -7.18
N VAL A 93 11.82 14.96 -7.06
CA VAL A 93 10.37 14.87 -7.12
C VAL A 93 9.90 15.41 -8.47
N TYR A 94 9.29 14.53 -9.27
CA TYR A 94 8.65 14.92 -10.52
C TYR A 94 7.23 15.40 -10.26
N ILE A 95 6.89 16.56 -10.79
CA ILE A 95 5.64 17.26 -10.55
C ILE A 95 4.99 17.57 -11.89
N VAL A 96 3.74 17.12 -12.04
CA VAL A 96 2.88 17.49 -13.17
C VAL A 96 1.81 18.45 -12.67
N THR A 97 1.68 19.60 -13.32
CA THR A 97 0.61 20.58 -13.06
C THR A 97 -0.31 20.59 -14.27
N VAL A 98 -1.59 20.33 -14.04
CA VAL A 98 -2.62 20.30 -15.08
C VAL A 98 -3.62 21.42 -14.84
N LYS A 99 -3.90 22.21 -15.87
CA LYS A 99 -4.99 23.17 -15.91
C LYS A 99 -6.16 22.56 -16.69
N ALA A 100 -7.35 22.66 -16.15
CA ALA A 100 -8.55 22.17 -16.79
C ALA A 100 -9.70 23.18 -16.69
N ARG A 101 -10.67 23.03 -17.60
CA ARG A 101 -11.90 23.83 -17.66
C ARG A 101 -13.10 22.91 -17.75
N ASN A 102 -14.19 23.23 -17.04
CA ASN A 102 -15.46 22.53 -17.18
C ASN A 102 -16.36 23.19 -18.24
N GLY A 103 -17.49 22.54 -18.57
CA GLY A 103 -18.45 23.04 -19.56
C GLY A 103 -19.10 24.37 -19.22
N GLU A 104 -19.06 24.81 -17.97
CA GLU A 104 -19.56 26.11 -17.51
C GLU A 104 -18.50 27.22 -17.58
N GLY A 105 -17.28 26.89 -18.05
CA GLY A 105 -16.18 27.84 -18.18
C GLY A 105 -15.34 28.03 -16.90
N ARG A 106 -15.66 27.35 -15.80
CA ARG A 106 -14.84 27.35 -14.58
C ARG A 106 -13.52 26.65 -14.84
N THR A 107 -12.41 27.24 -14.40
CA THR A 107 -11.07 26.66 -14.51
C THR A 107 -10.48 26.36 -13.14
N ASP A 108 -9.63 25.34 -13.08
CA ASP A 108 -8.88 24.97 -11.88
C ASP A 108 -7.56 24.32 -12.27
N MET A 109 -6.65 24.14 -11.29
CA MET A 109 -5.35 23.52 -11.46
C MET A 109 -5.16 22.40 -10.45
N GLY A 110 -4.66 21.25 -10.92
CA GLY A 110 -4.31 20.11 -10.09
C GLY A 110 -2.84 19.74 -10.25
N LYS A 111 -2.21 19.30 -9.15
CA LYS A 111 -0.83 18.80 -9.16
C LYS A 111 -0.77 17.33 -8.80
N GLY A 112 0.04 16.58 -9.54
CA GLY A 112 0.44 15.23 -9.21
C GLY A 112 1.95 15.18 -9.01
N ALA A 113 2.42 14.55 -7.93
CA ALA A 113 3.84 14.47 -7.61
C ALA A 113 4.24 13.04 -7.27
N VAL A 114 5.43 12.63 -7.70
CA VAL A 114 6.04 11.34 -7.40
C VAL A 114 7.53 11.49 -7.14
N ASN A 115 8.08 10.70 -6.23
CA ASN A 115 9.52 10.66 -6.01
C ASN A 115 10.15 9.77 -7.08
N ILE A 116 11.13 10.30 -7.83
CA ILE A 116 11.84 9.60 -8.91
C ILE A 116 13.34 9.44 -8.64
N LYS A 117 13.84 9.90 -7.49
CA LYS A 117 15.27 10.04 -7.18
C LYS A 117 16.11 8.78 -7.41
N SER A 118 15.54 7.59 -7.20
CA SER A 118 16.23 6.30 -7.35
C SER A 118 15.63 5.41 -8.42
N LEU A 119 14.69 5.92 -9.24
CA LEU A 119 13.98 5.13 -10.22
C LEU A 119 14.68 5.16 -11.57
N GLN A 120 14.68 4.01 -12.27
CA GLN A 120 15.23 3.84 -13.62
C GLN A 120 14.32 2.95 -14.47
N GLY A 121 14.48 3.04 -15.80
CA GLY A 121 13.79 2.19 -16.75
C GLY A 121 12.27 2.21 -16.60
N GLU A 122 11.65 1.05 -16.53
CA GLU A 122 10.20 0.88 -16.45
C GLU A 122 9.60 1.50 -15.18
N ALA A 123 10.29 1.38 -14.03
CA ALA A 123 9.83 1.98 -12.77
C ALA A 123 9.74 3.51 -12.87
N LEU A 124 10.71 4.14 -13.54
CA LEU A 124 10.67 5.59 -13.81
C LEU A 124 9.50 5.94 -14.74
N ALA A 125 9.34 5.21 -15.84
CA ALA A 125 8.23 5.46 -16.78
C ALA A 125 6.86 5.35 -16.09
N ASN A 126 6.65 4.33 -15.27
CA ASN A 126 5.44 4.16 -14.48
C ASN A 126 5.21 5.30 -13.48
N ALA A 127 6.26 5.79 -12.84
CA ALA A 127 6.18 6.91 -11.91
C ALA A 127 5.77 8.22 -12.62
N LEU A 128 6.31 8.50 -13.80
CA LEU A 128 5.94 9.68 -14.61
C LEU A 128 4.46 9.62 -15.00
N MET A 129 3.99 8.50 -15.54
CA MET A 129 2.58 8.28 -15.87
C MET A 129 1.66 8.38 -14.65
N LYS A 130 2.13 7.93 -13.48
CA LYS A 130 1.39 8.04 -12.22
C LYS A 130 1.22 9.51 -11.82
N ALA A 131 2.25 10.37 -11.95
CA ALA A 131 2.18 11.78 -11.64
C ALA A 131 1.15 12.51 -12.52
N GLU A 132 1.18 12.23 -13.83
CA GLU A 132 0.21 12.79 -14.78
C GLU A 132 -1.22 12.37 -14.43
N THR A 133 -1.43 11.08 -14.17
CA THR A 133 -2.74 10.54 -13.80
C THR A 133 -3.27 11.21 -12.53
N LYS A 134 -2.43 11.38 -11.50
CA LYS A 134 -2.77 12.10 -10.27
C LYS A 134 -3.24 13.53 -10.55
N ALA A 135 -2.47 14.28 -11.34
CA ALA A 135 -2.81 15.65 -11.64
C ALA A 135 -4.17 15.77 -12.34
N LYS A 136 -4.41 14.94 -13.37
CA LYS A 136 -5.67 14.90 -14.13
C LYS A 136 -6.87 14.52 -13.26
N ARG A 137 -6.74 13.54 -12.38
CA ARG A 137 -7.82 13.13 -11.47
C ARG A 137 -8.14 14.19 -10.45
N ARG A 138 -7.13 14.78 -9.81
CA ARG A 138 -7.31 15.83 -8.80
C ARG A 138 -8.03 17.05 -9.35
N VAL A 139 -7.60 17.58 -10.49
CA VAL A 139 -8.26 18.74 -11.11
C VAL A 139 -9.69 18.42 -11.52
N THR A 140 -9.96 17.17 -11.97
CA THR A 140 -11.31 16.74 -12.32
C THR A 140 -12.22 16.72 -11.09
N LEU A 141 -11.80 16.08 -10.00
CA LEU A 141 -12.59 16.02 -8.76
C LEU A 141 -12.83 17.42 -8.18
N SER A 142 -11.82 18.28 -8.20
CA SER A 142 -11.93 19.67 -7.75
C SER A 142 -12.95 20.48 -8.58
N LEU A 143 -12.89 20.38 -9.91
CA LEU A 143 -13.85 21.06 -10.80
C LEU A 143 -15.27 20.57 -10.64
N CYS A 144 -15.45 19.30 -10.26
CA CYS A 144 -16.74 18.70 -9.95
C CYS A 144 -17.22 18.98 -8.51
N GLY A 145 -16.44 19.69 -7.69
CA GLY A 145 -16.78 19.99 -6.30
C GLY A 145 -16.74 18.77 -5.37
N LEU A 146 -15.96 17.74 -5.72
CA LEU A 146 -15.88 16.50 -4.97
C LEU A 146 -14.58 16.40 -4.19
N GLY A 147 -14.68 16.31 -2.87
CA GLY A 147 -13.55 16.08 -1.96
C GLY A 147 -13.20 14.60 -1.77
N LEU A 148 -13.47 13.73 -2.76
CA LEU A 148 -13.14 12.32 -2.70
C LEU A 148 -11.63 12.11 -2.97
N LEU A 149 -11.04 11.16 -2.27
CA LEU A 149 -9.71 10.66 -2.61
C LEU A 149 -9.76 9.96 -3.98
N ASP A 150 -8.72 10.12 -4.78
CA ASP A 150 -8.57 9.31 -5.98
C ASP A 150 -7.89 7.97 -5.64
N GLU A 151 -7.95 7.02 -6.58
CA GLU A 151 -7.37 5.68 -6.42
C GLU A 151 -5.87 5.73 -6.09
N THR A 152 -5.12 6.66 -6.68
CA THR A 152 -3.67 6.78 -6.44
C THR A 152 -3.37 7.36 -5.07
N GLU A 153 -4.19 8.30 -4.58
CA GLU A 153 -4.07 8.86 -3.24
C GLU A 153 -4.40 7.82 -2.17
N ALA A 154 -5.47 7.06 -2.39
CA ALA A 154 -5.88 5.98 -1.49
C ALA A 154 -4.78 4.91 -1.34
N LEU A 155 -4.17 4.48 -2.44
CA LEU A 155 -3.07 3.52 -2.43
C LEU A 155 -1.81 4.08 -1.78
N ASP A 156 -1.48 5.36 -2.01
CA ASP A 156 -0.32 6.00 -1.37
C ASP A 156 -0.49 6.09 0.15
N VAL A 157 -1.69 6.44 0.64
CA VAL A 157 -1.98 6.48 2.08
C VAL A 157 -1.87 5.09 2.69
N GLN A 158 -2.41 4.05 2.03
CA GLN A 158 -2.27 2.67 2.51
C GLN A 158 -0.82 2.20 2.57
N ALA A 159 -0.01 2.53 1.55
CA ALA A 159 1.40 2.18 1.53
C ALA A 159 2.17 2.86 2.67
N GLN A 160 1.88 4.14 2.94
CA GLN A 160 2.46 4.87 4.06
C GLN A 160 2.05 4.28 5.42
N GLU A 161 0.78 3.92 5.60
CA GLU A 161 0.30 3.29 6.83
C GLU A 161 0.96 1.94 7.07
N LYS A 162 1.14 1.15 6.01
CA LYS A 162 1.84 -0.14 6.08
C LYS A 162 3.29 0.07 6.50
N ASP A 163 4.02 0.98 5.86
CA ASP A 163 5.40 1.32 6.19
C ASP A 163 5.53 1.84 7.65
N MET A 164 4.62 2.71 8.10
CA MET A 164 4.59 3.18 9.49
C MET A 164 4.34 2.06 10.49
N ARG A 165 3.45 1.11 10.17
CA ARG A 165 3.18 -0.06 11.04
C ARG A 165 4.39 -0.99 11.10
N GLU A 166 5.07 -1.21 9.98
CA GLU A 166 6.28 -2.03 9.90
C GLU A 166 7.43 -1.38 10.67
N ARG A 167 7.65 -0.07 10.51
CA ARG A 167 8.63 0.70 11.29
C ARG A 167 8.32 0.73 12.79
N GLY A 168 7.05 0.81 13.17
CA GLY A 168 6.62 0.76 14.57
C GLY A 168 6.78 -0.61 15.24
N ARG A 169 6.99 -1.69 14.45
CA ARG A 169 7.28 -3.03 14.95
C ARG A 169 8.77 -3.31 15.13
N THR A 170 9.63 -2.53 14.50
CA THR A 170 11.08 -2.72 14.57
C THR A 170 11.68 -1.94 15.74
N LEU A 171 12.63 -2.58 16.43
CA LEU A 171 13.37 -1.95 17.52
C LEU A 171 14.31 -0.86 17.00
N PRO A 172 14.49 0.26 17.72
CA PRO A 172 15.55 1.21 17.43
C PRO A 172 16.92 0.52 17.43
N LYS A 173 17.85 0.92 16.56
CA LYS A 173 19.20 0.31 16.45
C LYS A 173 19.95 0.21 17.77
N LYS A 174 19.75 1.18 18.67
CA LYS A 174 20.35 1.19 20.01
C LYS A 174 19.89 -0.01 20.83
N ASP A 175 18.61 -0.28 20.84
CA ASP A 175 17.98 -1.33 21.66
C ASP A 175 18.12 -2.71 21.00
N ALA A 176 18.17 -2.74 19.67
CA ALA A 176 18.34 -3.94 18.85
C ALA A 176 19.78 -4.50 18.88
N ARG A 177 20.79 -3.69 19.23
CA ARG A 177 22.23 -4.06 19.11
C ARG A 177 22.60 -5.32 19.88
N GLU A 178 22.13 -5.44 21.11
CA GLU A 178 22.45 -6.61 21.93
C GLU A 178 21.85 -7.88 21.35
N ILE A 179 20.60 -7.83 20.90
CA ILE A 179 19.91 -8.96 20.28
C ILE A 179 20.57 -9.34 18.96
N TYR A 180 20.94 -8.35 18.15
CA TYR A 180 21.65 -8.55 16.88
C TYR A 180 22.97 -9.29 17.09
N THR A 181 23.78 -8.86 18.07
CA THR A 181 25.04 -9.52 18.38
C THR A 181 24.85 -10.96 18.86
N LYS A 182 23.82 -11.20 19.68
CA LYS A 182 23.45 -12.55 20.11
C LYS A 182 23.05 -13.44 18.93
N LEU A 183 22.20 -12.94 18.04
CA LEU A 183 21.78 -13.67 16.83
C LEU A 183 22.96 -14.03 15.93
N GLN A 184 23.92 -13.10 15.72
CA GLN A 184 25.11 -13.38 14.93
C GLN A 184 26.01 -14.47 15.58
N ASN A 185 26.17 -14.42 16.90
CA ASN A 185 26.98 -15.42 17.61
C ASN A 185 26.30 -16.79 17.58
N GLU A 186 25.01 -16.86 17.93
CA GLU A 186 24.21 -18.09 17.85
C GLU A 186 24.27 -18.72 16.45
N MET A 187 24.18 -17.92 15.39
CA MET A 187 24.26 -18.41 14.01
C MET A 187 25.63 -19.03 13.70
N ARG A 188 26.72 -18.36 14.14
CA ARG A 188 28.09 -18.83 13.91
C ARG A 188 28.45 -20.10 14.69
N GLU A 189 27.75 -20.38 15.79
CA GLU A 189 27.93 -21.59 16.61
C GLU A 189 27.34 -22.84 15.93
N GLN A 190 26.50 -22.68 14.89
CA GLN A 190 25.95 -23.82 14.19
C GLN A 190 27.02 -24.52 13.36
N THR A 191 27.10 -25.84 13.50
CA THR A 191 28.16 -26.65 12.88
C THR A 191 27.66 -27.50 11.71
N THR A 192 26.33 -27.69 11.64
CA THR A 192 25.70 -28.51 10.60
C THR A 192 24.56 -27.75 9.89
N MET A 193 24.21 -28.22 8.69
CA MET A 193 23.10 -27.66 7.91
C MET A 193 21.77 -27.75 8.67
N ASP A 194 21.52 -28.84 9.40
CA ASP A 194 20.25 -29.05 10.09
C ASP A 194 20.15 -28.21 11.36
N GLU A 195 21.24 -28.04 12.10
CA GLU A 195 21.31 -27.08 13.20
C GLU A 195 21.08 -25.65 12.72
N LEU A 196 21.69 -25.25 11.60
CA LEU A 196 21.51 -23.91 11.04
C LEU A 196 20.05 -23.67 10.63
N LYS A 197 19.38 -24.64 10.02
CA LYS A 197 17.95 -24.55 9.69
C LYS A 197 17.08 -24.43 10.94
N ALA A 198 17.32 -25.27 11.95
CA ALA A 198 16.58 -25.24 13.21
C ALA A 198 16.74 -23.88 13.92
N TRP A 199 17.99 -23.35 13.94
CA TRP A 199 18.25 -22.01 14.45
C TRP A 199 17.49 -20.95 13.68
N GLY A 200 17.44 -21.03 12.35
CA GLY A 200 16.73 -20.05 11.49
C GLY A 200 15.24 -19.93 11.86
N GLU A 201 14.56 -21.05 12.08
CA GLU A 201 13.16 -21.05 12.51
C GLU A 201 12.97 -20.43 13.91
N LEU A 202 13.85 -20.72 14.85
CA LEU A 202 13.81 -20.17 16.21
C LEU A 202 14.20 -18.69 16.28
N ALA A 203 15.10 -18.24 15.39
CA ALA A 203 15.58 -16.88 15.33
C ALA A 203 14.60 -15.93 14.62
N LYS A 204 13.75 -16.44 13.73
CA LYS A 204 12.85 -15.66 12.87
C LYS A 204 12.05 -14.57 13.62
N PRO A 205 11.36 -14.83 14.73
CA PRO A 205 10.61 -13.77 15.44
C PRO A 205 11.52 -12.66 16.00
N ARG A 206 12.76 -12.98 16.35
CA ARG A 206 13.74 -12.01 16.85
C ARG A 206 14.38 -11.20 15.72
N ILE A 207 14.50 -11.78 14.52
CA ILE A 207 14.97 -11.11 13.31
C ILE A 207 13.90 -10.12 12.81
N GLU A 208 12.63 -10.48 12.82
CA GLU A 208 11.51 -9.66 12.33
C GLU A 208 11.35 -8.33 13.09
N ILE A 209 11.80 -8.25 14.34
CA ILE A 209 11.80 -6.99 15.13
C ILE A 209 13.06 -6.14 14.96
N MET A 210 14.06 -6.59 14.20
CA MET A 210 15.28 -5.83 13.93
C MET A 210 15.04 -4.72 12.90
N PRO A 211 15.89 -3.67 12.87
CA PRO A 211 15.95 -2.73 11.76
C PRO A 211 16.15 -3.47 10.42
N GLU A 212 15.47 -3.01 9.36
CA GLU A 212 15.40 -3.71 8.07
C GLU A 212 16.79 -4.00 7.47
N ASP A 213 17.69 -3.02 7.52
CA ASP A 213 19.07 -3.18 7.08
C ASP A 213 19.84 -4.28 7.84
N TRP A 214 19.52 -4.52 9.12
CA TRP A 214 20.10 -5.59 9.90
C TRP A 214 19.46 -6.95 9.65
N GLN A 215 18.17 -6.98 9.35
CA GLN A 215 17.51 -8.19 8.88
C GLN A 215 18.15 -8.71 7.59
N ASP A 216 18.44 -7.81 6.63
CA ASP A 216 19.06 -8.16 5.36
C ASP A 216 20.48 -8.68 5.54
N ILE A 217 21.27 -8.06 6.44
CA ILE A 217 22.62 -8.55 6.76
C ILE A 217 22.55 -9.96 7.36
N LEU A 218 21.66 -10.22 8.32
CA LEU A 218 21.51 -11.55 8.91
C LEU A 218 21.05 -12.61 7.90
N ARG A 219 20.14 -12.26 6.99
CA ARG A 219 19.69 -13.16 5.90
C ARG A 219 20.85 -13.51 4.96
N ASN A 220 21.62 -12.52 4.55
CA ASN A 220 22.78 -12.76 3.68
C ASN A 220 23.81 -13.67 4.34
N GLN A 221 24.16 -13.43 5.61
CA GLN A 221 25.06 -14.28 6.38
C GLN A 221 24.54 -15.72 6.53
N TYR A 222 23.24 -15.87 6.74
CA TYR A 222 22.60 -17.20 6.82
C TYR A 222 22.69 -17.95 5.48
N GLU A 223 22.44 -17.29 4.36
CA GLU A 223 22.55 -17.91 3.04
C GLU A 223 24.02 -18.24 2.68
N GLU A 224 24.99 -17.40 3.06
CA GLU A 224 26.41 -17.68 2.92
C GLU A 224 26.81 -18.95 3.67
N MET A 225 26.42 -19.09 4.94
CA MET A 225 26.68 -20.29 5.74
C MET A 225 26.02 -21.55 5.15
N LYS A 226 24.79 -21.44 4.61
CA LYS A 226 24.14 -22.55 3.90
C LYS A 226 24.94 -23.01 2.69
N LEU A 227 25.49 -22.08 1.93
CA LEU A 227 26.35 -22.39 0.78
C LEU A 227 27.64 -23.10 1.22
N GLU A 228 28.29 -22.62 2.28
CA GLU A 228 29.48 -23.26 2.83
C GLU A 228 29.21 -24.70 3.29
N PHE A 229 28.14 -24.94 4.03
CA PHE A 229 27.77 -26.31 4.46
C PHE A 229 27.44 -27.20 3.27
N ARG A 230 26.76 -26.68 2.25
CA ARG A 230 26.48 -27.45 1.04
C ARG A 230 27.76 -27.81 0.27
N GLN A 231 28.75 -26.91 0.19
CA GLN A 231 30.04 -27.19 -0.43
C GLN A 231 30.80 -28.25 0.35
N LYS A 232 30.86 -28.15 1.69
CA LYS A 232 31.53 -29.15 2.54
C LYS A 232 30.89 -30.54 2.39
N MET A 233 29.55 -30.62 2.29
CA MET A 233 28.86 -31.90 2.03
C MET A 233 29.25 -32.48 0.67
N LEU A 234 29.36 -31.65 -0.38
CA LEU A 234 29.78 -32.09 -1.72
C LEU A 234 31.23 -32.56 -1.77
N GLU A 235 32.12 -31.91 -1.03
CA GLU A 235 33.54 -32.31 -0.93
C GLU A 235 33.71 -33.64 -0.18
N GLN A 236 32.84 -33.94 0.77
CA GLN A 236 32.84 -35.20 1.53
C GLN A 236 32.17 -36.35 0.76
N TYR A 237 31.45 -36.08 -0.33
CA TYR A 237 30.78 -37.09 -1.13
C TYR A 237 31.74 -37.77 -2.10
N ASP A 238 31.89 -39.10 -2.03
CA ASP A 238 32.64 -39.87 -3.00
C ASP A 238 31.74 -40.31 -4.18
N HIS A 239 31.98 -39.72 -5.35
CA HIS A 239 31.20 -40.02 -6.55
C HIS A 239 31.39 -41.48 -7.06
N ASN A 240 32.42 -42.18 -6.63
CA ASN A 240 32.68 -43.56 -7.06
C ASN A 240 31.98 -44.59 -6.18
N THR A 241 31.85 -44.34 -4.88
CA THR A 241 31.22 -45.28 -3.94
C THR A 241 29.80 -44.89 -3.58
N GLY A 242 29.38 -43.62 -3.81
CA GLY A 242 28.07 -43.12 -3.42
C GLY A 242 27.93 -42.88 -1.90
N GLU A 243 29.02 -42.89 -1.16
CA GLU A 243 29.07 -42.74 0.29
C GLU A 243 29.80 -41.45 0.72
N ILE A 244 29.53 -40.99 1.95
CA ILE A 244 30.23 -39.84 2.53
C ILE A 244 31.61 -40.34 2.99
N LYS A 245 32.67 -39.62 2.63
CA LYS A 245 34.06 -39.90 3.09
C LYS A 245 34.16 -39.74 4.60
N GLU A 246 34.63 -40.78 5.31
CA GLU A 246 34.95 -40.69 6.75
C GLU A 246 36.07 -39.67 7.05
#